data_240898d253786f6509ec68e245f7fc5c
#
_entry.id   240898d253786f6509ec68e245f7fc5c
#
_cell.length_a   1.000
_cell.length_b   1.000
_cell.length_c   1.000
_cell.angle_alpha   90.00
_cell.angle_beta   90.00
_cell.angle_gamma   90.00
#
_symmetry.space_group_name_H-M   'P 1'
#
loop_
_entity.id
_entity.type
_entity.pdbx_description
1 polymer ?
#
loop_
_entity_poly.entity_id
_entity_poly.type
_entity_poly.pdbx_seq_one_letter_code
_entity_poly.pdbx_strand_id
1 'polypeptide(L)'
;GYAGSGYTHDAQVITYNGPDSDYTGREIYVGSNENEVVIVDVTDKANPVLISTATYTNDAYTHQGWFTEGLNYFIVGDEVDELDFGFNTKTIVFDFTDLDNPQFDFDHFGTTTAIDHNGYTKGDKYYLANYTAGMKVLDISDLQNQTISEIAYFDTYPSNNSANFAGAWNVYPYFESGNIVISNYSGGGFFLVKSNAVDSIPPLAVCQNITIELDETGSATIAENAVDGGSSDDVGITLFELNISTFTCNDLGDNDVILTVFDAEGNSASCDAIITVTDNIPPTIIGQNITVNLEGNPSVIVTISEVDNGSFDNCSITALSLTPNTFTTVGTFDAVFEGTDDSENIAN
;
A
#
# COMPACT_ATOMS: atom_id res chain seq x y z
N GLY A 1 24.23 -20.52 -20.75
CA GLY A 1 25.15 -19.98 -19.74
C GLY A 1 26.41 -19.44 -20.44
N TYR A 2 26.98 -18.41 -19.88
CA TYR A 2 28.27 -17.88 -20.31
C TYR A 2 29.40 -18.78 -19.76
N ALA A 3 30.19 -19.37 -20.62
CA ALA A 3 31.26 -20.29 -20.24
C ALA A 3 32.67 -19.72 -20.50
N GLY A 4 32.80 -18.40 -20.60
CA GLY A 4 34.07 -17.76 -20.95
C GLY A 4 35.10 -17.70 -19.84
N SER A 5 34.68 -17.89 -18.58
CA SER A 5 35.48 -17.65 -17.37
C SER A 5 35.28 -18.75 -16.33
N GLY A 6 35.33 -20.00 -16.71
CA GLY A 6 35.19 -21.14 -15.80
C GLY A 6 33.75 -21.66 -15.66
N TYR A 7 33.51 -22.39 -14.57
CA TYR A 7 32.21 -22.97 -14.25
C TYR A 7 31.36 -21.98 -13.43
N THR A 8 30.18 -21.62 -13.94
CA THR A 8 29.20 -20.84 -13.17
C THR A 8 28.29 -21.79 -12.42
N HIS A 9 28.22 -21.66 -11.10
CA HIS A 9 27.33 -22.43 -10.26
C HIS A 9 25.92 -21.83 -10.27
N ASP A 10 25.79 -20.54 -9.96
CA ASP A 10 24.52 -19.79 -9.95
C ASP A 10 24.70 -18.42 -10.60
N ALA A 11 23.60 -17.78 -11.01
CA ALA A 11 23.65 -16.48 -11.65
C ALA A 11 22.34 -15.71 -11.51
N GLN A 12 22.47 -14.39 -11.44
CA GLN A 12 21.34 -13.47 -11.59
C GLN A 12 21.44 -12.76 -12.96
N VAL A 13 20.30 -12.62 -13.66
CA VAL A 13 20.18 -11.81 -14.87
C VAL A 13 19.13 -10.73 -14.65
N ILE A 14 19.51 -9.50 -14.93
CA ILE A 14 18.63 -8.34 -14.70
C ILE A 14 18.64 -7.41 -15.91
N THR A 15 17.55 -6.63 -16.09
CA THR A 15 17.61 -5.39 -16.87
C THR A 15 18.18 -4.31 -15.96
N TYR A 16 19.39 -3.87 -16.25
CA TYR A 16 20.13 -2.97 -15.38
C TYR A 16 19.60 -1.52 -15.47
N ASN A 17 19.28 -0.96 -14.33
CA ASN A 17 18.90 0.45 -14.13
C ASN A 17 19.59 1.02 -12.89
N GLY A 18 20.75 0.50 -12.56
CA GLY A 18 21.56 0.91 -11.42
C GLY A 18 22.39 2.18 -11.67
N PRO A 19 23.35 2.47 -10.78
CA PRO A 19 24.13 3.72 -10.79
C PRO A 19 25.06 3.86 -12.00
N ASP A 20 25.53 2.74 -12.61
CA ASP A 20 26.39 2.80 -13.78
C ASP A 20 25.60 3.10 -15.05
N SER A 21 25.65 4.35 -15.50
CA SER A 21 24.85 4.84 -16.64
C SER A 21 25.23 4.21 -17.98
N ASP A 22 26.41 3.64 -18.13
CA ASP A 22 26.89 3.05 -19.39
C ASP A 22 26.15 1.75 -19.74
N TYR A 23 25.51 1.14 -18.71
CA TYR A 23 24.77 -0.11 -18.84
C TYR A 23 23.26 0.06 -18.65
N THR A 24 22.74 1.27 -18.52
CA THR A 24 21.30 1.52 -18.34
C THR A 24 20.48 0.88 -19.47
N GLY A 25 19.50 0.03 -19.09
CA GLY A 25 18.61 -0.69 -20.00
C GLY A 25 19.21 -1.94 -20.65
N ARG A 26 20.47 -2.27 -20.34
CA ARG A 26 21.11 -3.50 -20.81
C ARG A 26 20.71 -4.71 -19.97
N GLU A 27 20.78 -5.89 -20.53
CA GLU A 27 20.64 -7.14 -19.79
C GLU A 27 22.01 -7.58 -19.27
N ILE A 28 22.17 -7.52 -17.95
CA ILE A 28 23.42 -7.86 -17.27
C ILE A 28 23.25 -9.20 -16.57
N TYR A 29 24.19 -10.09 -16.85
CA TYR A 29 24.37 -11.36 -16.19
C TYR A 29 25.50 -11.22 -15.17
N VAL A 30 25.22 -11.64 -13.93
CA VAL A 30 26.24 -11.75 -12.89
C VAL A 30 26.29 -13.20 -12.43
N GLY A 31 27.40 -13.86 -12.67
CA GLY A 31 27.61 -15.27 -12.37
C GLY A 31 28.55 -15.48 -11.21
N SER A 32 28.21 -16.41 -10.31
CA SER A 32 29.08 -16.92 -9.25
C SER A 32 29.84 -18.12 -9.78
N ASN A 33 31.14 -17.94 -10.02
CA ASN A 33 31.99 -18.88 -10.73
C ASN A 33 33.03 -19.52 -9.77
N GLU A 34 32.60 -20.31 -8.81
CA GLU A 34 33.46 -21.01 -7.83
C GLU A 34 34.52 -20.12 -7.15
N ASN A 35 35.31 -19.34 -7.88
CA ASN A 35 36.46 -18.56 -7.40
C ASN A 35 36.38 -17.07 -7.72
N GLU A 36 35.34 -16.62 -8.42
CA GLU A 36 35.14 -15.21 -8.79
C GLU A 36 33.68 -14.90 -9.13
N VAL A 37 33.33 -13.64 -9.10
CA VAL A 37 32.09 -13.13 -9.67
C VAL A 37 32.37 -12.60 -11.07
N VAL A 38 31.56 -12.99 -12.07
CA VAL A 38 31.71 -12.61 -13.46
C VAL A 38 30.54 -11.74 -13.92
N ILE A 39 30.82 -10.60 -14.52
CA ILE A 39 29.83 -9.62 -14.99
C ILE A 39 29.85 -9.59 -16.52
N VAL A 40 28.71 -9.83 -17.16
CA VAL A 40 28.60 -9.97 -18.62
C VAL A 40 27.40 -9.20 -19.14
N ASP A 41 27.60 -8.39 -20.19
CA ASP A 41 26.51 -7.85 -20.99
C ASP A 41 25.97 -8.96 -21.91
N VAL A 42 24.73 -9.37 -21.67
CA VAL A 42 24.01 -10.39 -22.43
C VAL A 42 22.86 -9.81 -23.24
N THR A 43 22.84 -8.51 -23.45
CA THR A 43 21.82 -7.82 -24.26
C THR A 43 21.73 -8.45 -25.65
N ASP A 44 22.87 -8.68 -26.33
CA ASP A 44 22.96 -9.56 -27.49
C ASP A 44 23.32 -10.99 -27.04
N LYS A 45 22.30 -11.82 -26.91
CA LYS A 45 22.46 -13.21 -26.45
C LYS A 45 23.32 -14.10 -27.39
N ALA A 46 23.53 -13.68 -28.66
CA ALA A 46 24.38 -14.37 -29.58
C ALA A 46 25.87 -13.99 -29.43
N ASN A 47 26.12 -12.78 -28.90
CA ASN A 47 27.45 -12.22 -28.70
C ASN A 47 27.58 -11.59 -27.32
N PRO A 48 27.58 -12.36 -26.23
CA PRO A 48 27.76 -11.83 -24.88
C PRO A 48 29.15 -11.21 -24.72
N VAL A 49 29.22 -10.08 -24.01
CA VAL A 49 30.46 -9.32 -23.80
C VAL A 49 30.81 -9.36 -22.32
N LEU A 50 32.00 -9.91 -22.00
CA LEU A 50 32.56 -9.82 -20.67
C LEU A 50 32.80 -8.33 -20.33
N ILE A 51 32.25 -7.86 -19.23
CA ILE A 51 32.49 -6.52 -18.70
C ILE A 51 33.70 -6.59 -17.77
N SER A 52 33.57 -7.33 -16.67
CA SER A 52 34.60 -7.43 -15.64
C SER A 52 34.46 -8.70 -14.81
N THR A 53 35.41 -8.90 -13.89
CA THR A 53 35.33 -9.91 -12.82
C THR A 53 35.68 -9.30 -11.49
N ALA A 54 35.14 -9.87 -10.40
CA ALA A 54 35.46 -9.47 -9.04
C ALA A 54 35.87 -10.68 -8.20
N THR A 55 36.87 -10.51 -7.34
CA THR A 55 37.41 -11.52 -6.44
C THR A 55 37.51 -11.00 -5.02
N TYR A 56 37.61 -11.89 -4.07
CA TYR A 56 37.78 -11.61 -2.64
C TYR A 56 38.82 -12.54 -2.02
N THR A 57 39.15 -12.31 -0.76
CA THR A 57 40.14 -13.15 -0.06
C THR A 57 39.45 -14.34 0.60
N ASN A 58 40.18 -15.48 0.68
CA ASN A 58 39.67 -16.73 1.24
C ASN A 58 38.42 -17.22 0.51
N ASP A 59 38.51 -17.19 -0.82
CA ASP A 59 37.53 -17.83 -1.70
C ASP A 59 37.69 -19.35 -1.59
N ALA A 60 36.60 -20.04 -1.30
CA ALA A 60 36.52 -21.50 -1.29
C ALA A 60 35.57 -22.00 -2.37
N TYR A 61 34.36 -21.48 -2.39
CA TYR A 61 33.36 -21.81 -3.42
C TYR A 61 32.35 -20.67 -3.58
N THR A 62 32.64 -19.67 -4.44
CA THR A 62 31.72 -18.60 -4.80
C THR A 62 30.43 -19.20 -5.35
N HIS A 63 29.40 -19.29 -4.50
CA HIS A 63 28.22 -20.11 -4.74
C HIS A 63 27.08 -19.35 -5.42
N GLN A 64 26.59 -18.31 -4.78
CA GLN A 64 25.42 -17.54 -5.24
C GLN A 64 25.55 -16.08 -4.81
N GLY A 65 25.10 -15.17 -5.66
CA GLY A 65 25.03 -13.76 -5.30
C GLY A 65 23.75 -13.11 -5.80
N TRP A 66 23.38 -12.01 -5.14
CA TRP A 66 22.16 -11.28 -5.44
C TRP A 66 22.33 -9.77 -5.27
N PHE A 67 21.81 -8.99 -6.25
CA PHE A 67 21.80 -7.54 -6.17
C PHE A 67 20.88 -7.02 -5.07
N THR A 68 21.27 -5.91 -4.43
CA THR A 68 20.32 -5.03 -3.72
C THR A 68 19.35 -4.37 -4.70
N GLU A 69 18.21 -3.88 -4.23
CA GLU A 69 17.20 -3.25 -5.10
C GLU A 69 17.73 -2.02 -5.84
N GLY A 70 18.67 -1.27 -5.24
CA GLY A 70 19.35 -0.13 -5.87
C GLY A 70 20.41 -0.51 -6.91
N LEU A 71 20.73 -1.79 -7.05
CA LEU A 71 21.77 -2.35 -7.95
C LEU A 71 23.18 -1.77 -7.72
N ASN A 72 23.41 -1.15 -6.58
CA ASN A 72 24.70 -0.57 -6.20
C ASN A 72 25.57 -1.54 -5.39
N TYR A 73 24.98 -2.56 -4.76
CA TYR A 73 25.70 -3.63 -4.08
C TYR A 73 25.30 -4.99 -4.61
N PHE A 74 26.26 -5.91 -4.61
CA PHE A 74 26.06 -7.33 -4.89
C PHE A 74 26.51 -8.15 -3.68
N ILE A 75 25.61 -8.94 -3.12
CA ILE A 75 25.84 -9.73 -1.89
C ILE A 75 26.09 -11.18 -2.32
N VAL A 76 27.18 -11.79 -1.83
CA VAL A 76 27.66 -13.11 -2.24
C VAL A 76 27.79 -14.01 -1.02
N GLY A 77 27.42 -15.28 -1.19
CA GLY A 77 27.75 -16.39 -0.28
C GLY A 77 28.84 -17.28 -0.89
N ASP A 78 29.71 -17.80 -0.01
CA ASP A 78 30.76 -18.78 -0.32
C ASP A 78 30.47 -20.07 0.45
N GLU A 79 29.92 -21.09 -0.22
CA GLU A 79 29.28 -22.25 0.42
C GLU A 79 30.22 -23.10 1.30
N VAL A 80 31.53 -23.03 1.14
CA VAL A 80 32.44 -23.96 1.85
C VAL A 80 33.56 -23.28 2.66
N ASP A 81 33.57 -21.97 2.75
CA ASP A 81 34.63 -21.26 3.48
C ASP A 81 34.60 -21.51 4.99
N GLU A 82 33.42 -21.82 5.59
CA GLU A 82 33.33 -22.25 6.98
C GLU A 82 34.04 -23.60 7.22
N LEU A 83 34.02 -24.48 6.21
CA LEU A 83 34.70 -25.78 6.29
C LEU A 83 36.20 -25.63 6.05
N ASP A 84 36.62 -24.82 5.08
CA ASP A 84 38.00 -24.71 4.65
C ASP A 84 38.84 -23.81 5.56
N PHE A 85 38.21 -22.73 6.08
CA PHE A 85 38.91 -21.74 6.91
C PHE A 85 38.43 -21.70 8.35
N GLY A 86 37.32 -22.34 8.71
CA GLY A 86 36.75 -22.37 10.06
C GLY A 86 36.10 -21.05 10.47
N PHE A 87 35.59 -20.29 9.51
CA PHE A 87 34.88 -19.06 9.79
C PHE A 87 33.48 -19.32 10.37
N ASN A 88 32.88 -18.30 10.94
CA ASN A 88 31.42 -18.22 11.01
C ASN A 88 30.86 -17.91 9.62
N THR A 89 29.57 -18.18 9.41
CA THR A 89 28.86 -17.80 8.18
C THR A 89 29.30 -16.42 7.69
N LYS A 90 29.84 -16.35 6.48
CA LYS A 90 30.40 -15.12 5.90
C LYS A 90 29.53 -14.59 4.76
N THR A 91 29.02 -13.39 4.90
CA THR A 91 28.31 -12.66 3.84
C THR A 91 29.27 -11.63 3.23
N ILE A 92 29.53 -11.76 1.94
CA ILE A 92 30.49 -10.94 1.20
C ILE A 92 29.75 -9.84 0.47
N VAL A 93 30.19 -8.59 0.60
CA VAL A 93 29.57 -7.43 -0.06
C VAL A 93 30.53 -6.80 -1.05
N PHE A 94 30.06 -6.64 -2.28
CA PHE A 94 30.74 -5.87 -3.32
C PHE A 94 30.02 -4.56 -3.61
N ASP A 95 30.77 -3.50 -3.82
CA ASP A 95 30.31 -2.26 -4.44
C ASP A 95 30.32 -2.42 -5.97
N PHE A 96 29.11 -2.37 -6.57
CA PHE A 96 28.85 -2.47 -8.00
C PHE A 96 28.33 -1.16 -8.59
N THR A 97 28.71 -0.03 -8.00
CA THR A 97 28.39 1.29 -8.57
C THR A 97 29.05 1.55 -9.92
N ASP A 98 30.15 0.82 -10.22
CA ASP A 98 30.89 0.81 -11.49
C ASP A 98 31.08 -0.67 -11.90
N LEU A 99 30.33 -1.13 -12.91
CA LEU A 99 30.37 -2.51 -13.38
C LEU A 99 31.66 -2.87 -14.13
N ASP A 100 32.39 -1.88 -14.66
CA ASP A 100 33.70 -2.09 -15.27
C ASP A 100 34.80 -2.31 -14.23
N ASN A 101 34.58 -1.84 -13.00
CA ASN A 101 35.55 -1.88 -11.92
C ASN A 101 34.90 -2.19 -10.56
N PRO A 102 34.20 -3.32 -10.42
CA PRO A 102 33.54 -3.71 -9.15
C PRO A 102 34.58 -3.86 -8.04
N GLN A 103 34.23 -3.41 -6.83
CA GLN A 103 35.14 -3.43 -5.68
C GLN A 103 34.61 -4.36 -4.58
N PHE A 104 35.50 -5.20 -4.02
CA PHE A 104 35.21 -5.79 -2.72
C PHE A 104 35.06 -4.66 -1.68
N ASP A 105 33.97 -4.66 -0.92
CA ASP A 105 33.70 -3.63 0.08
C ASP A 105 34.00 -4.15 1.49
N PHE A 106 33.28 -5.20 1.95
CA PHE A 106 33.51 -5.79 3.27
C PHE A 106 32.93 -7.20 3.40
N ASP A 107 33.36 -7.90 4.46
CA ASP A 107 32.77 -9.15 4.94
C ASP A 107 31.95 -8.90 6.20
N HIS A 108 30.75 -9.50 6.28
CA HIS A 108 29.99 -9.62 7.51
C HIS A 108 30.03 -11.06 7.99
N PHE A 109 30.32 -11.24 9.30
CA PHE A 109 30.34 -12.57 9.92
C PHE A 109 29.14 -12.76 10.85
N GLY A 110 28.41 -13.84 10.63
CA GLY A 110 27.32 -14.29 11.49
C GLY A 110 27.80 -14.81 12.86
N THR A 111 26.85 -15.29 13.65
CA THR A 111 27.13 -15.76 15.02
C THR A 111 27.37 -17.25 15.13
N THR A 112 27.18 -18.02 14.04
CA THR A 112 27.31 -19.49 13.99
C THR A 112 28.27 -19.90 12.88
N THR A 113 28.78 -21.14 12.95
CA THR A 113 29.62 -21.73 11.91
C THR A 113 28.81 -22.50 10.84
N ALA A 114 27.50 -22.30 10.80
CA ALA A 114 26.65 -22.94 9.78
C ALA A 114 26.99 -22.41 8.39
N ILE A 115 27.03 -23.32 7.43
CA ILE A 115 27.35 -23.02 6.03
C ILE A 115 26.23 -22.14 5.45
N ASP A 116 26.57 -21.06 4.75
CA ASP A 116 25.62 -20.30 3.95
C ASP A 116 25.33 -20.98 2.61
N HIS A 117 24.17 -20.68 2.04
CA HIS A 117 23.78 -21.22 0.73
C HIS A 117 23.13 -20.12 -0.12
N ASN A 118 21.83 -20.21 -0.39
CA ASN A 118 21.17 -19.23 -1.24
C ASN A 118 20.65 -18.04 -0.42
N GLY A 119 20.87 -16.82 -0.95
CA GLY A 119 20.41 -15.59 -0.34
C GLY A 119 19.75 -14.64 -1.35
N TYR A 120 18.73 -13.91 -0.89
CA TYR A 120 17.93 -13.01 -1.72
C TYR A 120 17.65 -11.72 -0.99
N THR A 121 17.73 -10.59 -1.70
CA THR A 121 17.36 -9.28 -1.17
C THR A 121 15.89 -8.97 -1.42
N LYS A 122 15.25 -8.27 -0.49
CA LYS A 122 13.93 -7.68 -0.68
C LYS A 122 13.82 -6.45 0.23
N GLY A 123 13.68 -5.25 -0.36
CA GLY A 123 13.85 -4.00 0.37
C GLY A 123 15.22 -3.95 1.05
N ASP A 124 15.24 -3.48 2.27
CA ASP A 124 16.44 -3.39 3.10
C ASP A 124 16.77 -4.68 3.86
N LYS A 125 16.36 -5.84 3.34
CA LYS A 125 16.57 -7.14 3.98
C LYS A 125 17.24 -8.13 3.04
N TYR A 126 18.15 -8.94 3.60
CA TYR A 126 18.75 -10.09 2.95
C TYR A 126 18.30 -11.36 3.65
N TYR A 127 17.64 -12.24 2.92
CA TYR A 127 17.11 -13.52 3.38
C TYR A 127 18.08 -14.62 2.98
N LEU A 128 18.74 -15.22 3.95
CA LEU A 128 19.80 -16.19 3.75
C LEU A 128 19.35 -17.58 4.21
N ALA A 129 19.46 -18.57 3.35
CA ALA A 129 19.44 -19.98 3.74
C ALA A 129 20.82 -20.34 4.31
N ASN A 130 20.85 -20.70 5.59
CA ASN A 130 22.08 -20.93 6.34
C ASN A 130 22.09 -22.34 6.93
N TYR A 131 21.95 -23.34 6.06
CA TYR A 131 21.88 -24.77 6.37
C TYR A 131 21.39 -25.10 7.79
N THR A 132 22.32 -25.55 8.69
CA THR A 132 21.98 -25.98 10.05
C THR A 132 21.49 -24.85 10.96
N ALA A 133 21.71 -23.58 10.62
CA ALA A 133 21.16 -22.45 11.36
C ALA A 133 19.80 -21.97 10.82
N GLY A 134 19.25 -22.65 9.79
CA GLY A 134 17.96 -22.33 9.22
C GLY A 134 17.99 -21.09 8.31
N MET A 135 16.89 -20.35 8.25
CA MET A 135 16.83 -19.07 7.57
C MET A 135 17.28 -17.95 8.50
N LYS A 136 18.11 -17.05 7.99
CA LYS A 136 18.48 -15.79 8.62
C LYS A 136 17.90 -14.62 7.84
N VAL A 137 17.49 -13.57 8.52
CA VAL A 137 17.10 -12.29 7.92
C VAL A 137 18.05 -11.24 8.44
N LEU A 138 18.79 -10.64 7.52
CA LEU A 138 19.77 -9.61 7.82
C LEU A 138 19.24 -8.26 7.36
N ASP A 139 19.38 -7.23 8.20
CA ASP A 139 19.17 -5.83 7.84
C ASP A 139 20.39 -5.35 7.06
N ILE A 140 20.14 -4.86 5.84
CA ILE A 140 21.13 -4.35 4.90
C ILE A 140 20.88 -2.87 4.56
N SER A 141 20.11 -2.15 5.37
CA SER A 141 19.76 -0.74 5.14
C SER A 141 20.96 0.21 5.20
N ASP A 142 22.05 -0.20 5.86
CA ASP A 142 23.22 0.65 6.12
C ASP A 142 24.54 0.08 5.55
N LEU A 143 24.47 -0.53 4.36
CA LEU A 143 25.65 -1.08 3.66
C LEU A 143 26.72 -0.02 3.39
N GLN A 144 26.33 1.23 3.12
CA GLN A 144 27.28 2.33 2.91
C GLN A 144 28.19 2.61 4.13
N ASN A 145 27.78 2.22 5.32
CA ASN A 145 28.59 2.27 6.56
C ASN A 145 29.10 0.88 6.96
N GLN A 146 29.09 -0.07 6.03
CA GLN A 146 29.56 -1.45 6.22
C GLN A 146 28.87 -2.15 7.41
N THR A 147 27.57 -1.90 7.57
CA THR A 147 26.79 -2.42 8.69
C THR A 147 25.73 -3.39 8.20
N ILE A 148 25.78 -4.61 8.75
CA ILE A 148 24.75 -5.65 8.60
C ILE A 148 24.41 -6.16 10.00
N SER A 149 23.12 -6.41 10.28
CA SER A 149 22.69 -7.01 11.55
C SER A 149 21.62 -8.09 11.33
N GLU A 150 21.69 -9.18 12.11
CA GLU A 150 20.62 -10.20 12.12
C GLU A 150 19.42 -9.64 12.87
N ILE A 151 18.25 -9.58 12.20
CA ILE A 151 17.00 -9.07 12.77
C ILE A 151 15.94 -10.13 13.00
N ALA A 152 16.03 -11.28 12.30
CA ALA A 152 15.13 -12.40 12.50
C ALA A 152 15.77 -13.71 12.03
N TYR A 153 15.24 -14.83 12.50
CA TYR A 153 15.61 -16.15 12.03
C TYR A 153 14.46 -17.16 12.16
N PHE A 154 14.56 -18.24 11.41
CA PHE A 154 13.70 -19.41 11.59
C PHE A 154 14.55 -20.68 11.47
N ASP A 155 14.71 -21.38 12.60
CA ASP A 155 15.54 -22.58 12.67
C ASP A 155 14.78 -23.81 12.13
N THR A 156 15.25 -24.32 10.99
CA THR A 156 14.71 -25.54 10.36
C THR A 156 15.43 -26.82 10.78
N TYR A 157 16.51 -26.70 11.57
CA TYR A 157 17.36 -27.81 12.01
C TYR A 157 17.86 -27.64 13.46
N PRO A 158 16.99 -27.68 14.47
CA PRO A 158 17.31 -27.29 15.85
C PRO A 158 18.30 -28.18 16.58
N SER A 159 18.92 -29.15 15.89
CA SER A 159 19.87 -30.10 16.50
C SER A 159 21.23 -29.46 16.81
N ASN A 160 21.72 -28.58 15.91
CA ASN A 160 22.98 -27.85 16.03
C ASN A 160 23.10 -26.80 14.92
N ASN A 161 24.10 -25.91 15.03
CA ASN A 161 24.44 -24.86 14.06
C ASN A 161 25.89 -25.02 13.56
N SER A 162 26.37 -26.24 13.42
CA SER A 162 27.72 -26.51 12.93
C SER A 162 27.82 -26.51 11.41
N ALA A 163 29.00 -26.30 10.87
CA ALA A 163 29.29 -26.42 9.45
C ALA A 163 28.94 -27.83 8.95
N ASN A 164 27.79 -27.97 8.32
CA ASN A 164 27.27 -29.23 7.77
C ASN A 164 26.15 -28.94 6.75
N PHE A 165 26.08 -29.76 5.70
CA PHE A 165 25.06 -29.72 4.65
C PHE A 165 23.75 -30.37 5.12
N ALA A 166 23.03 -29.71 6.05
CA ALA A 166 21.74 -30.14 6.56
C ALA A 166 20.90 -28.89 6.95
N GLY A 167 19.59 -28.96 6.80
CA GLY A 167 18.70 -27.84 7.13
C GLY A 167 18.32 -26.99 5.92
N ALA A 168 18.33 -25.67 6.06
CA ALA A 168 17.83 -24.76 5.05
C ALA A 168 18.71 -24.76 3.78
N TRP A 169 18.09 -25.12 2.67
CA TRP A 169 18.73 -25.14 1.34
C TRP A 169 18.49 -23.86 0.55
N ASN A 170 17.21 -23.38 0.55
CA ASN A 170 16.81 -22.20 -0.19
C ASN A 170 15.67 -21.47 0.54
N VAL A 171 15.58 -20.15 0.33
CA VAL A 171 14.52 -19.28 0.81
C VAL A 171 13.90 -18.53 -0.35
N TYR A 172 12.59 -18.26 -0.30
CA TYR A 172 11.90 -17.46 -1.31
C TYR A 172 11.02 -16.43 -0.63
N PRO A 173 11.45 -15.13 -0.58
CA PRO A 173 10.74 -14.09 0.15
C PRO A 173 9.77 -13.25 -0.68
N TYR A 174 9.55 -13.54 -1.97
CA TYR A 174 8.90 -12.61 -2.91
C TYR A 174 7.39 -12.76 -3.03
N PHE A 175 6.72 -13.52 -2.18
CA PHE A 175 5.25 -13.54 -2.20
C PHE A 175 4.69 -12.20 -1.72
N GLU A 176 3.67 -11.69 -2.42
CA GLU A 176 2.93 -10.47 -2.03
C GLU A 176 2.26 -10.59 -0.65
N SER A 177 1.91 -11.81 -0.24
CA SER A 177 1.35 -12.10 1.08
C SER A 177 2.32 -11.92 2.26
N GLY A 178 3.60 -11.62 1.99
CA GLY A 178 4.67 -11.60 3.00
C GLY A 178 5.11 -12.97 3.49
N ASN A 179 4.54 -14.05 2.94
CA ASN A 179 4.99 -15.40 3.25
C ASN A 179 6.38 -15.67 2.66
N ILE A 180 7.17 -16.44 3.38
CA ILE A 180 8.50 -16.90 2.97
C ILE A 180 8.48 -18.42 2.92
N VAL A 181 8.91 -19.00 1.81
CA VAL A 181 9.10 -20.46 1.69
C VAL A 181 10.57 -20.80 1.95
N ILE A 182 10.81 -21.79 2.80
CA ILE A 182 12.14 -22.34 3.07
C ILE A 182 12.12 -23.80 2.67
N SER A 183 13.04 -24.23 1.80
CA SER A 183 13.25 -25.65 1.49
C SER A 183 14.42 -26.22 2.30
N ASN A 184 14.30 -27.49 2.71
CA ASN A 184 15.36 -28.19 3.44
C ASN A 184 16.08 -29.20 2.56
N TYR A 185 17.40 -29.33 2.74
CA TYR A 185 18.23 -30.32 2.06
C TYR A 185 18.04 -31.73 2.65
N SER A 186 18.14 -31.88 3.97
CA SER A 186 18.03 -33.17 4.64
C SER A 186 16.81 -33.20 5.58
N GLY A 187 16.14 -34.36 5.65
CA GLY A 187 14.95 -34.53 6.47
C GLY A 187 13.63 -34.24 5.74
N GLY A 188 13.70 -33.69 4.51
CA GLY A 188 12.57 -33.45 3.62
C GLY A 188 11.65 -32.31 4.07
N GLY A 189 10.89 -31.78 3.11
CA GLY A 189 9.85 -30.80 3.38
C GLY A 189 10.26 -29.36 3.08
N PHE A 190 9.27 -28.50 3.22
CA PHE A 190 9.43 -27.06 3.17
C PHE A 190 8.65 -26.42 4.32
N PHE A 191 9.06 -25.23 4.71
CA PHE A 191 8.36 -24.43 5.70
C PHE A 191 7.76 -23.21 5.01
N LEU A 192 6.55 -22.85 5.43
CA LEU A 192 5.92 -21.58 5.09
C LEU A 192 5.90 -20.75 6.36
N VAL A 193 6.65 -19.66 6.36
CA VAL A 193 6.76 -18.77 7.51
C VAL A 193 6.39 -17.35 7.11
N LYS A 194 5.99 -16.54 8.07
CA LYS A 194 5.78 -15.10 7.91
C LYS A 194 6.50 -14.39 9.04
N SER A 195 7.07 -13.22 8.76
CA SER A 195 7.68 -12.40 9.81
C SER A 195 6.64 -12.03 10.86
N ASN A 196 6.99 -12.25 12.14
CA ASN A 196 6.26 -11.71 13.29
C ASN A 196 6.80 -10.34 13.71
N ALA A 197 7.58 -9.67 12.87
CA ALA A 197 7.92 -8.28 13.13
C ALA A 197 6.60 -7.52 13.24
N VAL A 198 6.35 -6.98 14.43
CA VAL A 198 5.20 -6.08 14.65
C VAL A 198 5.48 -4.85 13.80
N ASP A 199 4.62 -4.60 12.85
CA ASP A 199 4.68 -3.36 12.10
C ASP A 199 4.51 -2.18 13.07
N SER A 200 5.36 -1.19 12.96
CA SER A 200 5.34 0.03 13.76
C SER A 200 5.23 1.30 12.90
N ILE A 201 5.05 1.13 11.59
CA ILE A 201 4.92 2.23 10.64
C ILE A 201 3.44 2.56 10.50
N PRO A 202 3.00 3.79 10.87
CA PRO A 202 1.60 4.17 10.66
C PRO A 202 1.24 4.30 9.18
N PRO A 203 -0.01 4.00 8.80
CA PRO A 203 -0.52 4.23 7.45
C PRO A 203 -0.34 5.69 7.00
N LEU A 204 -0.25 5.91 5.70
CA LEU A 204 -0.40 7.22 5.09
C LEU A 204 -1.91 7.47 4.84
N ALA A 205 -2.53 8.35 5.63
CA ALA A 205 -3.92 8.75 5.42
C ALA A 205 -4.01 9.82 4.32
N VAL A 206 -4.89 9.60 3.35
CA VAL A 206 -5.18 10.53 2.24
C VAL A 206 -6.68 10.68 2.11
N CYS A 207 -7.20 11.91 2.29
CA CYS A 207 -8.62 12.21 2.21
C CYS A 207 -9.01 12.89 0.90
N GLN A 208 -10.28 12.77 0.53
CA GLN A 208 -10.95 13.52 -0.53
C GLN A 208 -12.27 14.11 -0.05
N ASN A 209 -12.62 15.30 -0.53
CA ASN A 209 -13.91 15.90 -0.28
C ASN A 209 -14.99 15.25 -1.16
N ILE A 210 -16.20 15.13 -0.62
CA ILE A 210 -17.36 14.59 -1.35
C ILE A 210 -18.60 15.44 -1.13
N THR A 211 -19.58 15.31 -2.04
CA THR A 211 -20.91 15.85 -1.88
C THR A 211 -21.91 14.70 -1.74
N ILE A 212 -22.87 14.83 -0.83
CA ILE A 212 -23.93 13.85 -0.59
C ILE A 212 -25.28 14.54 -0.60
N GLU A 213 -26.33 13.80 -0.95
CA GLU A 213 -27.71 14.31 -0.99
C GLU A 213 -28.53 13.64 0.13
N LEU A 214 -29.39 14.42 0.77
CA LEU A 214 -30.37 13.89 1.73
C LEU A 214 -31.46 13.14 0.97
N ASP A 215 -31.98 12.10 1.60
CA ASP A 215 -33.10 11.30 1.09
C ASP A 215 -34.48 11.92 1.46
N GLU A 216 -35.58 11.24 1.05
CA GLU A 216 -36.95 11.64 1.35
C GLU A 216 -37.28 11.73 2.86
N THR A 217 -36.40 11.19 3.72
CA THR A 217 -36.54 11.27 5.19
C THR A 217 -35.68 12.37 5.79
N GLY A 218 -34.98 13.17 4.98
CA GLY A 218 -34.08 14.23 5.43
C GLY A 218 -32.80 13.71 6.06
N SER A 219 -32.30 12.53 5.61
CA SER A 219 -31.06 11.95 6.11
C SER A 219 -30.21 11.34 5.03
N ALA A 220 -28.90 11.24 5.30
CA ALA A 220 -27.94 10.52 4.47
C ALA A 220 -26.93 9.79 5.36
N THR A 221 -26.52 8.59 4.92
CA THR A 221 -25.45 7.81 5.59
C THR A 221 -24.44 7.41 4.56
N ILE A 222 -23.16 7.55 4.89
CA ILE A 222 -22.03 7.18 4.04
C ILE A 222 -21.26 6.00 4.61
N ALA A 223 -20.53 5.29 3.75
CA ALA A 223 -19.58 4.26 4.18
C ALA A 223 -18.34 4.92 4.82
N GLU A 224 -17.70 4.22 5.75
CA GLU A 224 -16.53 4.74 6.48
C GLU A 224 -15.34 5.05 5.58
N ASN A 225 -15.23 4.41 4.42
CA ASN A 225 -14.20 4.68 3.42
C ASN A 225 -14.63 5.66 2.31
N ALA A 226 -15.79 6.31 2.42
CA ALA A 226 -16.32 7.16 1.35
C ALA A 226 -15.43 8.38 1.05
N VAL A 227 -14.73 8.90 2.05
CA VAL A 227 -13.81 10.03 1.91
C VAL A 227 -12.35 9.62 1.76
N ASP A 228 -12.06 8.32 1.57
CA ASP A 228 -10.71 7.86 1.30
C ASP A 228 -10.26 8.30 -0.10
N GLY A 229 -9.14 9.03 -0.16
CA GLY A 229 -8.51 9.53 -1.38
C GLY A 229 -7.37 8.64 -1.90
N GLY A 230 -7.22 7.43 -1.35
CA GLY A 230 -6.16 6.49 -1.69
C GLY A 230 -5.11 6.35 -0.59
N SER A 231 -5.55 6.22 0.64
CA SER A 231 -4.68 5.90 1.78
C SER A 231 -3.93 4.60 1.55
N SER A 232 -2.71 4.48 2.06
CA SER A 232 -1.83 3.33 1.82
C SER A 232 -0.98 3.01 3.03
N ASP A 233 -0.51 1.77 3.07
CA ASP A 233 0.39 1.25 4.09
C ASP A 233 1.23 0.10 3.51
N ASP A 234 2.41 -0.17 4.06
CA ASP A 234 3.33 -1.19 3.54
C ASP A 234 2.91 -2.63 3.88
N VAL A 235 2.10 -2.83 4.93
CA VAL A 235 1.47 -4.12 5.26
C VAL A 235 -0.04 -4.13 4.97
N GLY A 236 -0.63 -2.98 4.65
CA GLY A 236 -2.01 -2.81 4.22
C GLY A 236 -2.96 -2.28 5.29
N ILE A 237 -3.99 -1.54 4.83
CA ILE A 237 -5.03 -0.96 5.66
C ILE A 237 -6.10 -2.02 5.93
N THR A 238 -6.51 -2.16 7.19
CA THR A 238 -7.53 -3.12 7.63
C THR A 238 -8.82 -2.48 8.09
N LEU A 239 -8.78 -1.20 8.51
CA LEU A 239 -9.95 -0.51 9.05
C LEU A 239 -9.95 0.97 8.65
N PHE A 240 -11.15 1.47 8.34
CA PHE A 240 -11.46 2.88 8.17
C PHE A 240 -12.50 3.27 9.21
N GLU A 241 -12.31 4.41 9.86
CA GLU A 241 -13.25 4.97 10.82
C GLU A 241 -13.52 6.45 10.52
N LEU A 242 -14.79 6.83 10.45
CA LEU A 242 -15.23 8.22 10.38
C LEU A 242 -15.77 8.68 11.73
N ASN A 243 -15.42 9.89 12.14
CA ASN A 243 -16.01 10.51 13.34
C ASN A 243 -17.51 10.83 13.17
N ILE A 244 -17.95 11.07 11.94
CA ILE A 244 -19.35 11.31 11.56
C ILE A 244 -19.63 10.59 10.24
N SER A 245 -20.68 9.76 10.20
CA SER A 245 -21.09 9.03 9.00
C SER A 245 -22.58 9.20 8.64
N THR A 246 -23.35 9.90 9.50
CA THR A 246 -24.78 10.16 9.29
C THR A 246 -25.05 11.67 9.38
N PHE A 247 -25.79 12.16 8.41
CA PHE A 247 -26.12 13.58 8.22
C PHE A 247 -27.63 13.76 8.14
N THR A 248 -28.10 14.92 8.56
CA THR A 248 -29.50 15.30 8.59
C THR A 248 -29.69 16.71 8.02
N CYS A 249 -30.91 17.18 7.95
CA CYS A 249 -31.21 18.57 7.56
C CYS A 249 -30.49 19.65 8.40
N ASN A 250 -30.05 19.32 9.61
CA ASN A 250 -29.26 20.25 10.42
C ASN A 250 -27.82 20.41 9.96
N ASP A 251 -27.39 19.53 9.09
CA ASP A 251 -26.02 19.42 8.60
C ASP A 251 -25.89 19.94 7.15
N LEU A 252 -26.90 20.64 6.62
CA LEU A 252 -26.84 21.23 5.27
C LEU A 252 -25.64 22.17 5.12
N GLY A 253 -24.91 22.05 4.00
CA GLY A 253 -23.67 22.76 3.72
C GLY A 253 -22.42 21.93 4.03
N ASP A 254 -21.31 22.61 4.32
CA ASP A 254 -20.01 22.00 4.53
C ASP A 254 -19.84 21.51 5.96
N ASN A 255 -19.43 20.24 6.09
CA ASN A 255 -19.16 19.58 7.38
C ASN A 255 -17.74 19.02 7.37
N ASP A 256 -16.97 19.37 8.38
CA ASP A 256 -15.63 18.81 8.60
C ASP A 256 -15.75 17.42 9.21
N VAL A 257 -15.10 16.44 8.58
CA VAL A 257 -15.01 15.06 9.05
C VAL A 257 -13.57 14.60 9.13
N ILE A 258 -13.31 13.67 10.03
CA ILE A 258 -11.99 13.06 10.22
C ILE A 258 -12.10 11.59 9.84
N LEU A 259 -11.29 11.18 8.86
CA LEU A 259 -11.03 9.79 8.55
C LEU A 259 -9.82 9.32 9.32
N THR A 260 -9.93 8.23 10.04
CA THR A 260 -8.81 7.50 10.65
C THR A 260 -8.67 6.15 9.98
N VAL A 261 -7.47 5.83 9.54
CA VAL A 261 -7.12 4.54 8.92
C VAL A 261 -6.20 3.75 9.83
N PHE A 262 -6.37 2.44 9.89
CA PHE A 262 -5.59 1.53 10.73
C PHE A 262 -5.01 0.39 9.90
N ASP A 263 -3.80 -0.03 10.22
CA ASP A 263 -3.20 -1.27 9.74
C ASP A 263 -3.65 -2.51 10.55
N ALA A 264 -3.02 -3.66 10.32
CA ALA A 264 -3.34 -4.92 11.02
C ALA A 264 -2.80 -4.95 12.46
N GLU A 265 -1.77 -4.19 12.77
CA GLU A 265 -1.10 -4.10 14.06
C GLU A 265 -1.67 -3.01 14.95
N GLY A 266 -2.56 -2.15 14.40
CA GLY A 266 -3.26 -1.09 15.13
C GLY A 266 -2.52 0.26 15.09
N ASN A 267 -1.49 0.43 14.26
CA ASN A 267 -0.97 1.76 13.97
C ASN A 267 -2.00 2.54 13.16
N SER A 268 -2.06 3.84 13.32
CA SER A 268 -3.09 4.66 12.69
C SER A 268 -2.60 6.03 12.27
N ALA A 269 -3.27 6.58 11.26
CA ALA A 269 -3.14 7.96 10.83
C ALA A 269 -4.51 8.54 10.50
N SER A 270 -4.63 9.87 10.53
CA SER A 270 -5.88 10.56 10.24
C SER A 270 -5.67 11.68 9.25
N CYS A 271 -6.73 12.02 8.51
CA CYS A 271 -6.81 13.18 7.64
C CYS A 271 -8.18 13.82 7.70
N ASP A 272 -8.25 15.10 7.32
CA ASP A 272 -9.48 15.88 7.31
C ASP A 272 -10.10 15.89 5.91
N ALA A 273 -11.43 15.79 5.82
CA ALA A 273 -12.21 15.98 4.60
C ALA A 273 -13.40 16.86 4.85
N ILE A 274 -13.93 17.46 3.78
CA ILE A 274 -15.19 18.20 3.80
C ILE A 274 -16.25 17.38 3.09
N ILE A 275 -17.39 17.19 3.79
CA ILE A 275 -18.61 16.64 3.21
C ILE A 275 -19.61 17.77 3.02
N THR A 276 -19.93 18.08 1.77
CA THR A 276 -20.99 19.04 1.43
C THR A 276 -22.31 18.29 1.37
N VAL A 277 -23.22 18.58 2.30
CA VAL A 277 -24.57 18.00 2.36
C VAL A 277 -25.52 18.90 1.61
N THR A 278 -26.29 18.32 0.69
CA THR A 278 -27.28 19.05 -0.12
C THR A 278 -28.66 18.43 0.04
N ASP A 279 -29.67 19.25 -0.06
CA ASP A 279 -31.07 18.84 -0.25
C ASP A 279 -31.55 19.33 -1.61
N ASN A 280 -31.90 18.41 -2.48
CA ASN A 280 -32.40 18.67 -3.82
C ASN A 280 -33.86 18.23 -4.00
N ILE A 281 -34.55 17.91 -2.90
CA ILE A 281 -35.92 17.41 -2.91
C ILE A 281 -36.87 18.60 -2.70
N PRO A 282 -37.68 18.96 -3.71
CA PRO A 282 -38.66 20.04 -3.55
C PRO A 282 -39.76 19.67 -2.55
N PRO A 283 -40.38 20.67 -1.87
CA PRO A 283 -41.46 20.41 -0.95
C PRO A 283 -42.69 19.82 -1.67
N THR A 284 -43.44 19.02 -0.97
CA THR A 284 -44.74 18.50 -1.43
C THR A 284 -45.83 19.50 -1.01
N ILE A 285 -46.41 20.17 -2.01
CA ILE A 285 -47.46 21.19 -1.80
C ILE A 285 -48.84 20.55 -1.92
N ILE A 286 -49.65 20.65 -0.86
CA ILE A 286 -51.02 20.11 -0.82
C ILE A 286 -51.99 21.22 -0.56
N GLY A 287 -52.65 21.71 -1.65
CA GLY A 287 -53.69 22.72 -1.55
C GLY A 287 -55.11 22.15 -1.48
N GLN A 288 -56.03 22.89 -0.92
CA GLN A 288 -57.47 22.59 -0.91
C GLN A 288 -58.28 23.71 -1.54
N ASN A 289 -59.40 23.35 -2.18
CA ASN A 289 -60.38 24.31 -2.68
C ASN A 289 -61.18 24.88 -1.52
N ILE A 290 -61.36 26.21 -1.52
CA ILE A 290 -62.10 26.87 -0.47
C ILE A 290 -63.21 27.74 -1.10
N THR A 291 -64.20 28.10 -0.28
CA THR A 291 -65.24 29.09 -0.64
C THR A 291 -65.24 30.21 0.40
N VAL A 292 -65.04 31.45 -0.06
CA VAL A 292 -65.04 32.65 0.78
C VAL A 292 -66.15 33.58 0.36
N ASN A 293 -66.68 34.38 1.25
CA ASN A 293 -67.77 35.34 1.01
C ASN A 293 -67.23 36.77 1.07
N LEU A 294 -67.63 37.61 0.11
CA LEU A 294 -67.31 39.05 0.13
C LEU A 294 -68.01 39.82 1.27
N GLU A 295 -69.17 39.33 1.79
CA GLU A 295 -69.92 39.92 2.87
C GLU A 295 -70.20 41.43 2.75
N GLY A 296 -70.26 41.92 1.49
CA GLY A 296 -70.42 43.35 1.19
C GLY A 296 -69.16 44.20 1.22
N ASN A 297 -67.99 43.57 1.44
CA ASN A 297 -66.67 44.20 1.32
C ASN A 297 -66.25 44.31 -0.15
N PRO A 298 -65.39 45.28 -0.51
CA PRO A 298 -64.91 45.44 -1.88
C PRO A 298 -63.91 44.33 -2.30
N SER A 299 -63.32 43.60 -1.35
CA SER A 299 -62.42 42.50 -1.58
C SER A 299 -62.39 41.52 -0.41
N VAL A 300 -61.95 40.30 -0.69
CA VAL A 300 -61.60 39.28 0.31
C VAL A 300 -60.17 38.84 0.06
N ILE A 301 -59.41 38.65 1.16
CA ILE A 301 -58.04 38.09 1.10
C ILE A 301 -58.16 36.67 1.61
N VAL A 302 -57.63 35.74 0.81
CA VAL A 302 -57.44 34.34 1.19
C VAL A 302 -56.04 34.16 1.80
N THR A 303 -56.02 33.58 2.97
CA THR A 303 -54.74 33.29 3.68
C THR A 303 -54.21 31.94 3.30
N ILE A 304 -52.90 31.76 3.48
CA ILE A 304 -52.20 30.46 3.21
C ILE A 304 -52.81 29.37 4.10
N SER A 305 -53.09 29.63 5.34
CA SER A 305 -53.65 28.65 6.28
C SER A 305 -55.06 28.16 5.93
N GLU A 306 -55.77 28.86 5.04
CA GLU A 306 -57.09 28.42 4.55
C GLU A 306 -56.97 27.46 3.38
N VAL A 307 -55.89 27.55 2.60
CA VAL A 307 -55.67 26.73 1.41
C VAL A 307 -54.67 25.60 1.60
N ASP A 308 -53.76 25.72 2.57
CA ASP A 308 -52.80 24.65 2.91
C ASP A 308 -53.54 23.49 3.60
N ASN A 309 -53.35 22.30 3.06
CA ASN A 309 -53.92 21.04 3.58
C ASN A 309 -52.85 20.06 4.00
N GLY A 310 -51.77 20.57 4.61
CA GLY A 310 -50.69 19.80 5.18
C GLY A 310 -49.52 19.58 4.18
N SER A 311 -49.11 20.66 3.52
CA SER A 311 -47.85 20.66 2.73
C SER A 311 -46.68 20.33 3.67
N PHE A 312 -45.73 19.58 3.15
CA PHE A 312 -44.56 19.11 3.90
C PHE A 312 -43.33 19.02 3.02
N ASP A 313 -42.19 18.88 3.67
CA ASP A 313 -40.90 18.67 3.05
C ASP A 313 -40.09 17.65 3.84
N ASN A 314 -39.02 17.06 3.25
CA ASN A 314 -38.10 16.17 3.95
C ASN A 314 -37.28 16.90 5.01
N CYS A 315 -37.01 18.21 4.81
CA CYS A 315 -36.32 19.07 5.76
C CYS A 315 -37.30 20.13 6.34
N SER A 316 -37.55 21.21 5.62
CA SER A 316 -38.46 22.25 6.11
C SER A 316 -38.95 23.14 4.99
N ILE A 317 -40.22 23.53 5.04
CA ILE A 317 -40.75 24.59 4.17
C ILE A 317 -40.46 25.95 4.87
N THR A 318 -39.72 26.81 4.17
CA THR A 318 -39.37 28.16 4.63
C THR A 318 -40.34 29.23 4.18
N ALA A 319 -40.98 29.04 3.04
CA ALA A 319 -41.97 29.97 2.53
C ALA A 319 -43.12 29.25 1.82
N LEU A 320 -44.33 29.76 2.02
CA LEU A 320 -45.53 29.42 1.23
C LEU A 320 -46.12 30.70 0.64
N SER A 321 -46.58 30.62 -0.57
CA SER A 321 -47.19 31.76 -1.26
C SER A 321 -48.49 31.36 -2.00
N LEU A 322 -49.41 32.29 -2.18
CA LEU A 322 -50.65 32.10 -2.90
C LEU A 322 -50.86 33.30 -3.87
N THR A 323 -50.99 33.02 -5.14
CA THR A 323 -51.13 34.08 -6.15
C THR A 323 -52.18 33.73 -7.22
N PRO A 324 -53.28 34.57 -7.40
CA PRO A 324 -53.65 35.70 -6.54
C PRO A 324 -54.24 35.27 -5.21
N ASN A 325 -54.11 36.11 -4.15
CA ASN A 325 -54.69 35.86 -2.86
C ASN A 325 -55.85 36.85 -2.53
N THR A 326 -56.08 37.81 -3.39
CA THR A 326 -57.09 38.87 -3.18
C THR A 326 -58.12 38.86 -4.31
N PHE A 327 -59.42 38.77 -3.95
CA PHE A 327 -60.51 38.63 -4.89
C PHE A 327 -61.53 39.76 -4.68
N THR A 328 -61.98 40.42 -5.78
CA THR A 328 -62.85 41.59 -5.76
C THR A 328 -64.20 41.35 -6.41
N THR A 329 -64.38 40.17 -7.05
CA THR A 329 -65.61 39.79 -7.79
C THR A 329 -66.07 38.40 -7.39
N VAL A 330 -67.35 38.11 -7.53
CA VAL A 330 -67.89 36.75 -7.34
C VAL A 330 -67.56 35.89 -8.55
N GLY A 331 -67.09 34.68 -8.33
CA GLY A 331 -66.73 33.72 -9.40
C GLY A 331 -65.89 32.60 -8.83
N THR A 332 -65.44 31.68 -9.73
CA THR A 332 -64.41 30.64 -9.43
C THR A 332 -63.09 31.11 -10.03
N PHE A 333 -62.05 31.06 -9.24
CA PHE A 333 -60.72 31.53 -9.60
C PHE A 333 -59.69 30.44 -9.32
N ASP A 334 -58.75 30.31 -10.24
CA ASP A 334 -57.54 29.51 -10.00
C ASP A 334 -56.46 30.37 -9.37
N ALA A 335 -55.77 29.82 -8.40
CA ALA A 335 -54.62 30.45 -7.76
C ALA A 335 -53.44 29.44 -7.70
N VAL A 336 -52.25 29.93 -7.90
CA VAL A 336 -51.02 29.14 -7.70
C VAL A 336 -50.67 29.16 -6.21
N PHE A 337 -50.57 27.97 -5.63
CA PHE A 337 -50.08 27.76 -4.29
C PHE A 337 -48.69 27.14 -4.35
N GLU A 338 -47.66 27.88 -3.95
CA GLU A 338 -46.27 27.56 -4.12
C GLU A 338 -45.54 27.49 -2.76
N GLY A 339 -44.61 26.56 -2.63
CA GLY A 339 -43.76 26.46 -1.46
C GLY A 339 -42.28 26.42 -1.85
N THR A 340 -41.45 26.95 -0.97
CA THR A 340 -40.00 26.94 -1.07
C THR A 340 -39.45 26.33 0.24
N ASP A 341 -38.48 25.44 0.10
CA ASP A 341 -37.77 24.84 1.25
C ASP A 341 -36.56 25.69 1.68
N ASP A 342 -35.75 25.14 2.62
CA ASP A 342 -34.57 25.79 3.17
C ASP A 342 -33.37 25.75 2.17
N SER A 343 -33.40 24.84 1.20
CA SER A 343 -32.42 24.70 0.14
C SER A 343 -32.78 25.44 -1.16
N GLU A 344 -33.83 26.28 -1.13
CA GLU A 344 -34.37 27.05 -2.26
C GLU A 344 -35.02 26.18 -3.36
N ASN A 345 -35.35 24.91 -3.12
CA ASN A 345 -36.14 24.12 -4.02
C ASN A 345 -37.61 24.58 -3.98
N ILE A 346 -38.30 24.62 -5.13
CA ILE A 346 -39.63 25.17 -5.27
C ILE A 346 -40.59 24.14 -5.88
N ALA A 347 -41.82 24.08 -5.31
CA ALA A 347 -42.92 23.30 -5.84
C ALA A 347 -44.26 24.05 -5.79
N ASN A 348 -45.26 23.66 -6.63
CA ASN A 348 -46.60 24.23 -6.68
C ASN A 348 -47.67 23.16 -6.99
#